data_7eaee3c86048f361a2865afd942d70bd
#
_entry.id   7eaee3c86048f361a2865afd942d70bd
#
_cell.length_a   1.000
_cell.length_b   1.000
_cell.length_c   1.000
_cell.angle_alpha   90.00
_cell.angle_beta   90.00
_cell.angle_gamma   90.00
#
_symmetry.space_group_name_H-M   'P 1'
#
loop_
_entity.id
_entity.type
_entity.pdbx_description
1 polymer ?
#
loop_
_entity_poly.entity_id
_entity_poly.type
_entity_poly.pdbx_seq_one_letter_code
_entity_poly.pdbx_strand_id
1 'polypeptide(L)'
;MSKIYFQGTFGAYSHLAALSIDPKAEIIPCKTFDECFLKASNDSNSIMIIPESNRITGNIGIEYLIFEHRLNIYSEYFQKMEHNLLGVSGVKISDIKDVYSHGQALSQCSNFIKSHNLVEHVRAD
;
A
#
# COMPACT_ATOMS: atom_id res chain seq x y z
N MET A 1 -10.13 -5.02 -22.62
CA MET A 1 -9.17 -4.28 -21.79
C MET A 1 -9.21 -4.89 -20.41
N SER A 2 -8.08 -5.35 -19.92
CA SER A 2 -7.99 -5.93 -18.58
C SER A 2 -8.21 -4.83 -17.52
N LYS A 3 -8.85 -5.19 -16.41
CA LYS A 3 -9.02 -4.28 -15.27
C LYS A 3 -8.22 -4.79 -14.10
N ILE A 4 -7.63 -3.86 -13.34
CA ILE A 4 -6.92 -4.16 -12.11
C ILE A 4 -7.52 -3.35 -10.97
N TYR A 5 -8.16 -4.03 -10.03
CA TYR A 5 -8.65 -3.43 -8.79
C TYR A 5 -7.55 -3.45 -7.73
N PHE A 6 -7.45 -2.39 -6.95
CA PHE A 6 -6.54 -2.33 -5.81
C PHE A 6 -7.12 -1.47 -4.68
N GLN A 7 -6.77 -1.77 -3.44
CA GLN A 7 -7.14 -0.92 -2.32
C GLN A 7 -6.12 0.21 -2.15
N GLY A 8 -6.61 1.43 -2.09
CA GLY A 8 -5.79 2.64 -1.91
C GLY A 8 -6.10 3.73 -2.92
N THR A 9 -5.16 4.63 -3.10
CA THR A 9 -5.22 5.77 -4.01
C THR A 9 -4.12 5.69 -5.06
N PHE A 10 -4.27 6.44 -6.14
CA PHE A 10 -3.20 6.58 -7.13
C PHE A 10 -1.92 7.10 -6.49
N GLY A 11 -0.80 6.48 -6.81
CA GLY A 11 0.51 6.75 -6.19
C GLY A 11 0.88 5.78 -5.06
N ALA A 12 -0.07 5.00 -4.53
CA ALA A 12 0.22 3.96 -3.55
C ALA A 12 1.09 2.83 -4.14
N TYR A 13 1.74 2.05 -3.30
CA TYR A 13 2.56 0.91 -3.76
C TYR A 13 1.76 -0.13 -4.55
N SER A 14 0.50 -0.38 -4.17
CA SER A 14 -0.39 -1.26 -4.94
C SER A 14 -0.70 -0.70 -6.33
N HIS A 15 -0.80 0.63 -6.48
CA HIS A 15 -0.94 1.27 -7.78
C HIS A 15 0.32 1.08 -8.64
N LEU A 16 1.51 1.28 -8.06
CA LEU A 16 2.78 1.06 -8.77
C LEU A 16 2.95 -0.40 -9.18
N ALA A 17 2.56 -1.33 -8.33
CA ALA A 17 2.54 -2.75 -8.65
C ALA A 17 1.59 -3.05 -9.83
N ALA A 18 0.39 -2.49 -9.83
CA ALA A 18 -0.57 -2.63 -10.93
C ALA A 18 -0.01 -2.15 -12.27
N LEU A 19 0.62 -0.96 -12.28
CA LEU A 19 1.28 -0.40 -13.47
C LEU A 19 2.43 -1.28 -13.97
N SER A 20 3.16 -1.91 -13.06
CA SER A 20 4.27 -2.79 -13.42
C SER A 20 3.80 -4.12 -14.01
N ILE A 21 2.65 -4.63 -13.55
CA ILE A 21 2.08 -5.91 -14.02
C ILE A 21 1.44 -5.73 -15.40
N ASP A 22 0.60 -4.73 -15.58
CA ASP A 22 -0.02 -4.42 -16.87
C ASP A 22 -0.18 -2.90 -17.05
N PRO A 23 0.76 -2.24 -17.74
CA PRO A 23 0.69 -0.78 -17.99
C PRO A 23 -0.49 -0.35 -18.87
N LYS A 24 -1.16 -1.30 -19.51
CA LYS A 24 -2.29 -1.01 -20.42
C LYS A 24 -3.65 -1.30 -19.78
N ALA A 25 -3.67 -1.89 -18.59
CA ALA A 25 -4.90 -2.16 -17.87
C ALA A 25 -5.59 -0.88 -17.41
N GLU A 26 -6.90 -0.93 -17.29
CA GLU A 26 -7.67 0.06 -16.53
C GLU A 26 -7.45 -0.19 -15.04
N ILE A 27 -6.75 0.72 -14.36
CA ILE A 27 -6.43 0.56 -12.94
C ILE A 27 -7.46 1.31 -12.10
N ILE A 28 -8.14 0.59 -11.21
CA ILE A 28 -9.31 1.07 -10.48
C ILE A 28 -9.04 1.06 -8.97
N PRO A 29 -8.93 2.23 -8.33
CA PRO A 29 -8.77 2.33 -6.88
C PRO A 29 -10.07 2.00 -6.14
N CYS A 30 -9.94 1.34 -5.01
CA CYS A 30 -11.02 1.03 -4.07
C CYS A 30 -10.67 1.61 -2.69
N LYS A 31 -11.66 2.10 -1.96
CA LYS A 31 -11.44 2.71 -0.65
C LYS A 31 -11.10 1.67 0.43
N THR A 32 -11.70 0.50 0.34
CA THR A 32 -11.52 -0.59 1.31
C THR A 32 -11.18 -1.90 0.62
N PHE A 33 -10.66 -2.85 1.38
CA PHE A 33 -10.46 -4.22 0.87
C PHE A 33 -11.79 -4.86 0.50
N ASP A 34 -12.83 -4.73 1.33
CA ASP A 34 -14.16 -5.27 1.05
C ASP A 34 -14.72 -4.77 -0.29
N GLU A 35 -14.61 -3.47 -0.56
CA GLU A 35 -15.00 -2.90 -1.85
C GLU A 35 -14.20 -3.50 -3.02
N CYS A 36 -12.89 -3.64 -2.82
CA CYS A 36 -12.00 -4.19 -3.84
C CYS A 36 -12.37 -5.65 -4.17
N PHE A 37 -12.53 -6.48 -3.14
CA PHE A 37 -12.91 -7.87 -3.28
C PHE A 37 -14.30 -8.03 -3.92
N LEU A 38 -15.29 -7.23 -3.50
CA LEU A 38 -16.64 -7.26 -4.06
C LEU A 38 -16.64 -6.90 -5.54
N LYS A 39 -15.92 -5.86 -5.94
CA LYS A 39 -15.83 -5.46 -7.35
C LYS A 39 -15.12 -6.49 -8.21
N ALA A 40 -13.98 -6.99 -7.75
CA ALA A 40 -13.21 -7.99 -8.48
C ALA A 40 -13.96 -9.31 -8.63
N SER A 41 -14.66 -9.78 -7.60
CA SER A 41 -15.42 -11.03 -7.65
C SER A 41 -16.61 -10.98 -8.61
N ASN A 42 -17.13 -9.79 -8.91
CA ASN A 42 -18.22 -9.58 -9.84
C ASN A 42 -17.76 -9.22 -11.28
N ASP A 43 -16.48 -9.13 -11.53
CA ASP A 43 -15.90 -8.79 -12.84
C ASP A 43 -14.96 -9.90 -13.31
N SER A 44 -15.48 -10.82 -14.11
CA SER A 44 -14.71 -11.97 -14.62
C SER A 44 -13.53 -11.61 -15.54
N ASN A 45 -13.44 -10.37 -15.99
CA ASN A 45 -12.35 -9.86 -16.83
C ASN A 45 -11.38 -8.97 -16.04
N SER A 46 -11.29 -9.17 -14.75
CA SER A 46 -10.42 -8.40 -13.89
C SER A 46 -9.48 -9.28 -13.07
N ILE A 47 -8.41 -8.64 -12.61
CA ILE A 47 -7.59 -9.14 -11.51
C ILE A 47 -7.60 -8.13 -10.38
N MET A 48 -7.18 -8.56 -9.22
CA MET A 48 -7.04 -7.71 -8.05
C MET A 48 -5.62 -7.81 -7.50
N ILE A 49 -5.07 -6.68 -7.11
CA ILE A 49 -3.80 -6.62 -6.42
C ILE A 49 -4.05 -6.23 -4.97
N ILE A 50 -3.62 -7.09 -4.07
CA ILE A 50 -3.74 -6.87 -2.63
C ILE A 50 -2.37 -7.06 -1.96
N PRO A 51 -2.05 -6.25 -0.95
CA PRO A 51 -0.91 -6.52 -0.10
C PRO A 51 -1.22 -7.73 0.79
N GLU A 52 -0.37 -8.74 0.75
CA GLU A 52 -0.51 -9.93 1.60
C GLU A 52 0.32 -9.79 2.86
N SER A 53 1.58 -9.42 2.68
CA SER A 53 2.51 -9.25 3.78
C SER A 53 3.61 -8.25 3.43
N ASN A 54 4.30 -7.75 4.44
CA ASN A 54 5.55 -7.05 4.26
C ASN A 54 6.62 -7.59 5.21
N ARG A 55 7.88 -7.38 4.88
CA ARG A 55 9.01 -7.97 5.59
C ARG A 55 9.13 -7.52 7.05
N ILE A 56 8.57 -6.37 7.41
CA ILE A 56 8.75 -5.76 8.73
C ILE A 56 7.56 -6.03 9.64
N THR A 57 6.34 -5.80 9.13
CA THR A 57 5.12 -5.93 9.93
C THR A 57 4.40 -7.27 9.75
N GLY A 58 4.84 -8.09 8.79
CA GLY A 58 4.29 -9.42 8.54
C GLY A 58 2.98 -9.40 7.78
N ASN A 59 2.15 -10.40 8.04
CA ASN A 59 0.87 -10.65 7.36
C ASN A 59 -0.16 -9.54 7.66
N ILE A 60 -0.92 -9.15 6.63
CA ILE A 60 -1.95 -8.09 6.71
C ILE A 60 -3.31 -8.65 7.18
N GLY A 61 -3.50 -9.96 7.09
CA GLY A 61 -4.68 -10.63 7.65
C GLY A 61 -5.95 -10.51 6.81
N ILE A 62 -5.82 -10.56 5.48
CA ILE A 62 -6.95 -10.44 4.54
C ILE A 62 -7.33 -11.77 3.86
N GLU A 63 -6.72 -12.87 4.27
CA GLU A 63 -6.90 -14.18 3.64
C GLU A 63 -8.35 -14.67 3.73
N TYR A 64 -9.07 -14.29 4.78
CA TYR A 64 -10.48 -14.63 4.93
C TYR A 64 -11.34 -14.06 3.78
N LEU A 65 -11.01 -12.87 3.25
CA LEU A 65 -11.71 -12.29 2.11
C LEU A 65 -11.50 -13.09 0.82
N ILE A 66 -10.29 -13.63 0.62
CA ILE A 66 -9.99 -14.48 -0.52
C ILE A 66 -10.91 -15.70 -0.50
N PHE A 67 -11.04 -16.32 0.67
CA PHE A 67 -11.91 -17.47 0.86
C PHE A 67 -13.41 -17.14 0.73
N GLU A 68 -13.86 -16.06 1.38
CA GLU A 68 -15.25 -15.61 1.35
C GLU A 68 -15.73 -15.31 -0.08
N HIS A 69 -14.90 -14.62 -0.86
CA HIS A 69 -15.22 -14.26 -2.25
C HIS A 69 -14.84 -15.35 -3.26
N ARG A 70 -14.35 -16.52 -2.81
CA ARG A 70 -13.97 -17.67 -3.66
C ARG A 70 -12.99 -17.29 -4.76
N LEU A 71 -12.04 -16.41 -4.44
CA LEU A 71 -11.00 -15.99 -5.35
C LEU A 71 -9.78 -16.91 -5.23
N ASN A 72 -8.98 -16.96 -6.28
CA ASN A 72 -7.74 -17.72 -6.30
C ASN A 72 -6.54 -16.77 -6.42
N ILE A 73 -5.49 -17.06 -5.69
CA ILE A 73 -4.21 -16.41 -5.89
C ILE A 73 -3.64 -16.92 -7.21
N TYR A 74 -3.47 -16.02 -8.15
CA TYR A 74 -2.98 -16.31 -9.49
C TYR A 74 -1.47 -16.16 -9.60
N SER A 75 -0.93 -15.14 -8.93
CA SER A 75 0.50 -14.80 -8.96
C SER A 75 0.87 -13.97 -7.74
N GLU A 76 2.15 -13.83 -7.49
CA GLU A 76 2.70 -12.91 -6.51
C GLU A 76 3.61 -11.89 -7.17
N TYR A 77 3.69 -10.68 -6.58
CA TYR A 77 4.54 -9.60 -7.04
C TYR A 77 5.21 -8.93 -5.85
N PHE A 78 6.53 -8.77 -5.93
CA PHE A 78 7.32 -8.12 -4.89
C PHE A 78 7.55 -6.65 -5.25
N GLN A 79 6.88 -5.76 -4.54
CA GLN A 79 7.05 -4.33 -4.69
C GLN A 79 8.06 -3.80 -3.67
N LYS A 80 9.15 -3.22 -4.16
CA LYS A 80 10.10 -2.53 -3.29
C LYS A 80 9.45 -1.29 -2.69
N MET A 81 9.53 -1.16 -1.38
CA MET A 81 9.05 0.02 -0.66
C MET A 81 10.21 0.95 -0.35
N GLU A 82 10.07 2.21 -0.72
CA GLU A 82 11.02 3.27 -0.43
C GLU A 82 10.26 4.48 0.12
N HIS A 83 10.29 4.65 1.43
CA HIS A 83 9.67 5.79 2.07
C HIS A 83 10.55 7.04 1.95
N ASN A 84 9.91 8.19 1.82
CA ASN A 84 10.59 9.47 1.73
C ASN A 84 10.10 10.40 2.84
N LEU A 85 11.05 11.06 3.53
CA LEU A 85 10.71 12.13 4.45
C LEU A 85 10.45 13.40 3.65
N LEU A 86 9.24 13.92 3.75
CA LEU A 86 8.83 15.15 3.07
C LEU A 86 8.78 16.31 4.06
N GLY A 87 9.21 17.46 3.64
CA GLY A 87 9.15 18.69 4.42
C GLY A 87 8.86 19.90 3.53
N VAL A 88 8.62 21.05 4.14
CA VAL A 88 8.45 22.29 3.40
C VAL A 88 9.77 22.69 2.73
N SER A 89 9.67 23.43 1.61
CA SER A 89 10.84 23.86 0.86
C SER A 89 11.84 24.62 1.76
N GLY A 90 13.11 24.26 1.65
CA GLY A 90 14.21 24.91 2.38
C GLY A 90 14.47 24.39 3.80
N VAL A 91 13.61 23.50 4.34
CA VAL A 91 13.85 22.89 5.66
C VAL A 91 15.01 21.90 5.57
N LYS A 92 15.88 21.90 6.57
CA LYS A 92 16.93 20.91 6.73
C LYS A 92 16.45 19.80 7.67
N ILE A 93 16.97 18.59 7.51
CA ILE A 93 16.61 17.47 8.38
C ILE A 93 16.89 17.76 9.86
N SER A 94 17.92 18.53 10.16
CA SER A 94 18.25 18.98 11.52
C SER A 94 17.21 19.86 12.18
N ASP A 95 16.33 20.48 11.38
CA ASP A 95 15.29 21.39 11.86
C ASP A 95 13.97 20.66 12.13
N ILE A 96 13.86 19.40 11.65
CA ILE A 96 12.68 18.57 11.81
C ILE A 96 12.71 17.92 13.20
N LYS A 97 11.60 18.06 13.93
CA LYS A 97 11.42 17.44 15.26
C LYS A 97 10.31 16.39 15.25
N ASP A 98 9.29 16.62 14.46
CA ASP A 98 8.08 15.82 14.42
C ASP A 98 7.90 15.18 13.05
N VAL A 99 7.44 13.92 13.04
CA VAL A 99 7.11 13.19 11.82
C VAL A 99 5.70 12.61 11.92
N TYR A 100 4.92 12.78 10.88
CA TYR A 100 3.52 12.39 10.79
C TYR A 100 3.35 11.39 9.66
N SER A 101 2.75 10.24 9.93
CA SER A 101 2.41 9.25 8.90
C SER A 101 1.49 8.16 9.46
N HIS A 102 1.08 7.24 8.58
CA HIS A 102 0.42 6.02 8.99
C HIS A 102 1.33 5.16 9.88
N GLY A 103 0.76 4.49 10.88
CA GLY A 103 1.53 3.71 11.86
C GLY A 103 2.45 2.65 11.26
N GLN A 104 2.05 2.00 10.18
CA GLN A 104 2.90 1.02 9.49
C GLN A 104 4.13 1.68 8.85
N ALA A 105 3.98 2.84 8.22
CA ALA A 105 5.10 3.57 7.63
C ALA A 105 6.10 4.02 8.71
N LEU A 106 5.60 4.55 9.83
CA LEU A 106 6.45 4.94 10.98
C LEU A 106 7.21 3.73 11.53
N SER A 107 6.53 2.60 11.70
CA SER A 107 7.16 1.35 12.16
C SER A 107 8.27 0.89 11.22
N GLN A 108 8.05 0.94 9.91
CA GLN A 108 9.05 0.59 8.90
C GLN A 108 10.25 1.55 8.89
N CYS A 109 10.06 2.81 9.30
CA CYS A 109 11.10 3.83 9.37
C CYS A 109 11.70 4.00 10.78
N SER A 110 11.42 3.12 11.72
CA SER A 110 11.75 3.27 13.14
C SER A 110 13.26 3.55 13.41
N ASN A 111 14.14 2.89 12.69
CA ASN A 111 15.58 3.11 12.82
C ASN A 111 16.00 4.52 12.41
N PHE A 112 15.44 5.02 11.30
CA PHE A 112 15.68 6.38 10.83
C PHE A 112 15.14 7.41 11.83
N ILE A 113 13.91 7.23 12.29
CA ILE A 113 13.24 8.09 13.25
C ILE A 113 14.05 8.21 14.55
N LYS A 114 14.50 7.07 15.09
CA LYS A 114 15.32 7.02 16.30
C LYS A 114 16.70 7.69 16.10
N SER A 115 17.37 7.43 14.99
CA SER A 115 18.69 8.01 14.71
C SER A 115 18.67 9.54 14.55
N HIS A 116 17.51 10.11 14.19
CA HIS A 116 17.34 11.55 14.06
C HIS A 116 16.55 12.18 15.22
N ASN A 117 16.25 11.41 16.27
CA ASN A 117 15.49 11.85 17.45
C ASN A 117 14.15 12.51 17.10
N LEU A 118 13.44 11.97 16.12
CA LEU A 118 12.14 12.47 15.69
C LEU A 118 11.02 11.95 16.60
N VAL A 119 10.01 12.77 16.82
CA VAL A 119 8.81 12.40 17.56
C VAL A 119 7.74 11.93 16.56
N GLU A 120 7.24 10.72 16.77
CA GLU A 120 6.24 10.10 15.89
C GLU A 120 4.82 10.56 16.21
N HIS A 121 4.06 10.88 15.19
CA HIS A 121 2.63 11.20 15.29
C HIS A 121 1.85 10.36 14.25
N VAL A 122 1.09 9.39 14.74
CA VAL A 122 0.27 8.54 13.88
C VAL A 122 -0.90 9.34 13.32
N ARG A 123 -1.12 9.18 12.02
CA ARG A 123 -2.26 9.72 11.28
C ARG A 123 -2.91 8.61 10.46
N ALA A 124 -4.15 8.86 10.02
CA ALA A 124 -4.88 7.90 9.18
C ALA A 124 -4.25 7.76 7.78
N ASP A 125 -3.61 8.84 7.32
CA ASP A 125 -2.94 8.91 6.03
C ASP A 125 -1.50 9.41 6.19
#